data_04ca38612bda59c5ce283d121e5bb33e
#
_entry.id   04ca38612bda59c5ce283d121e5bb33e
#
_cell.length_a   1.000
_cell.length_b   1.000
_cell.length_c   1.000
_cell.angle_alpha   90.00
_cell.angle_beta   90.00
_cell.angle_gamma   90.00
#
_symmetry.space_group_name_H-M   'P 1'
#
loop_
_entity.id
_entity.type
_entity.pdbx_description
1 polymer ?
#
loop_
_entity_poly.entity_id
_entity_poly.type
_entity_poly.pdbx_seq_one_letter_code
_entity_poly.pdbx_strand_id
1 'polypeptide(L)'
;MFALSPSIDPSVSALAPDFTALSILVQAAPVLRPQVGKEALVQACRDMLQDDFPWAEAHLTQWTEMFKHFGAKPKRTPCSADALRKRVQRDGSMAAIDPIVDLYNAVSIRFAIPVGGENVAAYVGNPRLTRADGSEPFDVYKEGVLSHESPEPGEVVWRDDAGVTCRRWNWRQGVRTRLSIEQTQMWFVLERLPAMPLEALQHAGDMLEQGIQQMMPGAIIERSILGNINH
;
A
#
# COMPACT_ATOMS: atom_id res chain seq x y z
N MET A 1 -13.25 4.15 18.24
CA MET A 1 -11.77 4.12 18.44
C MET A 1 -11.27 2.83 17.84
N PHE A 2 -10.38 2.92 16.88
CA PHE A 2 -9.78 1.74 16.25
C PHE A 2 -8.79 1.09 17.21
N ALA A 3 -8.75 -0.25 17.23
CA ALA A 3 -7.84 -1.01 18.10
C ALA A 3 -6.48 -1.26 17.44
N LEU A 4 -6.36 -1.07 16.11
CA LEU A 4 -5.14 -1.34 15.35
C LEU A 4 -4.12 -0.20 15.52
N SER A 5 -2.89 -0.54 15.88
CA SER A 5 -1.79 0.40 16.09
C SER A 5 -0.56 -0.02 15.27
N PRO A 6 -0.48 0.41 14.00
CA PRO A 6 0.67 0.11 13.16
C PRO A 6 1.96 0.73 13.69
N SER A 7 3.10 0.07 13.49
CA SER A 7 4.40 0.55 13.97
C SER A 7 5.52 0.25 12.97
N ILE A 8 6.62 0.99 13.12
CA ILE A 8 7.87 0.80 12.36
C ILE A 8 8.96 0.40 13.34
N ASP A 9 9.59 -0.75 13.07
CA ASP A 9 10.69 -1.26 13.88
C ASP A 9 11.94 -0.37 13.75
N PRO A 10 12.73 -0.18 14.83
CA PRO A 10 13.98 0.59 14.78
C PRO A 10 14.97 0.14 13.70
N SER A 11 15.00 -1.15 13.36
CA SER A 11 15.87 -1.68 12.29
C SER A 11 15.51 -1.16 10.90
N VAL A 12 14.21 -0.86 10.67
CA VAL A 12 13.73 -0.23 9.43
C VAL A 12 13.96 1.27 9.47
N SER A 13 13.73 1.93 10.62
CA SER A 13 14.03 3.35 10.79
C SER A 13 15.52 3.65 10.60
N ALA A 14 16.41 2.73 11.02
CA ALA A 14 17.83 2.86 10.77
C ALA A 14 18.21 2.69 9.28
N LEU A 15 17.49 1.82 8.54
CA LEU A 15 17.68 1.60 7.10
C LEU A 15 17.15 2.79 6.28
N ALA A 16 16.04 3.37 6.68
CA ALA A 16 15.34 4.44 5.97
C ALA A 16 14.87 5.52 6.97
N PRO A 17 15.79 6.37 7.47
CA PRO A 17 15.49 7.34 8.54
C PRO A 17 14.46 8.39 8.12
N ASP A 18 14.34 8.67 6.83
CA ASP A 18 13.41 9.65 6.27
C ASP A 18 12.13 9.01 5.68
N PHE A 19 11.93 7.71 5.92
CA PHE A 19 10.71 7.03 5.54
C PHE A 19 9.52 7.57 6.35
N THR A 20 8.43 7.84 5.64
CA THR A 20 7.18 8.32 6.23
C THR A 20 6.03 7.54 5.61
N ALA A 21 5.09 7.10 6.42
CA ALA A 21 3.86 6.51 5.91
C ALA A 21 2.63 7.22 6.50
N LEU A 22 1.61 7.36 5.67
CA LEU A 22 0.28 7.79 6.10
C LEU A 22 -0.56 6.54 6.36
N SER A 23 -1.00 6.38 7.61
CA SER A 23 -1.90 5.32 8.04
C SER A 23 -3.33 5.85 8.08
N ILE A 24 -4.25 5.17 7.40
CA ILE A 24 -5.67 5.53 7.34
C ILE A 24 -6.49 4.31 7.77
N LEU A 25 -7.20 4.43 8.88
CA LEU A 25 -8.13 3.43 9.39
C LEU A 25 -9.56 3.82 9.05
N VAL A 26 -10.33 2.86 8.57
CA VAL A 26 -11.71 3.09 8.10
C VAL A 26 -12.65 2.09 8.76
N GLN A 27 -13.70 2.62 9.42
CA GLN A 27 -14.90 1.87 9.73
C GLN A 27 -15.88 2.10 8.58
N ALA A 28 -16.16 1.06 7.81
CA ALA A 28 -17.02 1.14 6.65
C ALA A 28 -18.46 1.49 7.03
N ALA A 29 -19.11 2.22 6.15
CA ALA A 29 -20.56 2.42 6.11
C ALA A 29 -21.16 1.65 4.91
N PRO A 30 -22.47 1.57 4.74
CA PRO A 30 -23.08 0.95 3.58
C PRO A 30 -22.55 1.54 2.27
N VAL A 31 -22.18 0.66 1.34
CA VAL A 31 -21.70 1.03 0.01
C VAL A 31 -22.89 1.51 -0.84
N LEU A 32 -22.90 2.79 -1.20
CA LEU A 32 -23.94 3.40 -2.02
C LEU A 32 -23.49 3.66 -3.46
N ARG A 33 -22.20 3.87 -3.69
CA ARG A 33 -21.64 4.22 -5.00
C ARG A 33 -20.39 3.41 -5.33
N PRO A 34 -20.50 2.09 -5.60
CA PRO A 34 -19.37 1.23 -5.85
C PRO A 34 -18.56 1.61 -7.11
N GLN A 35 -19.20 2.31 -8.07
CA GLN A 35 -18.54 2.75 -9.31
C GLN A 35 -17.43 3.78 -9.10
N VAL A 36 -17.37 4.47 -7.94
CA VAL A 36 -16.36 5.49 -7.61
C VAL A 36 -14.93 4.93 -7.76
N GLY A 37 -14.68 3.70 -7.31
CA GLY A 37 -13.36 3.08 -7.43
C GLY A 37 -12.92 2.92 -8.89
N LYS A 38 -13.78 2.36 -9.74
CA LYS A 38 -13.52 2.20 -11.16
C LYS A 38 -13.34 3.53 -11.88
N GLU A 39 -14.18 4.53 -11.56
CA GLU A 39 -14.08 5.87 -12.14
C GLU A 39 -12.75 6.53 -11.78
N ALA A 40 -12.34 6.44 -10.51
CA ALA A 40 -11.05 6.93 -10.04
C ALA A 40 -9.88 6.22 -10.73
N LEU A 41 -9.95 4.89 -10.90
CA LEU A 41 -8.90 4.10 -11.56
C LEU A 41 -8.72 4.53 -13.04
N VAL A 42 -9.82 4.70 -13.77
CA VAL A 42 -9.78 5.14 -15.17
C VAL A 42 -9.18 6.54 -15.27
N GLN A 43 -9.59 7.46 -14.38
CA GLN A 43 -9.08 8.82 -14.39
C GLN A 43 -7.58 8.86 -14.03
N ALA A 44 -7.16 8.14 -12.98
CA ALA A 44 -5.75 8.08 -12.58
C ALA A 44 -4.82 7.53 -13.69
N CYS A 45 -5.28 6.52 -14.44
CA CYS A 45 -4.53 6.00 -15.58
C CYS A 45 -4.34 7.08 -16.67
N ARG A 46 -5.37 7.85 -16.98
CA ARG A 46 -5.31 8.95 -17.96
C ARG A 46 -4.36 10.06 -17.50
N ASP A 47 -4.55 10.52 -16.27
CA ASP A 47 -3.76 11.63 -15.71
C ASP A 47 -2.28 11.26 -15.66
N MET A 48 -1.94 10.03 -15.23
CA MET A 48 -0.57 9.55 -15.22
C MET A 48 0.08 9.58 -16.61
N LEU A 49 -0.69 9.25 -17.66
CA LEU A 49 -0.15 9.21 -19.04
C LEU A 49 -0.05 10.59 -19.70
N GLN A 50 -0.84 11.57 -19.25
CA GLN A 50 -0.95 12.88 -19.86
C GLN A 50 -0.21 13.98 -19.09
N ASP A 51 -0.26 13.94 -17.77
CA ASP A 51 0.23 14.99 -16.88
C ASP A 51 0.74 14.38 -15.56
N ASP A 52 1.91 13.77 -15.62
CA ASP A 52 2.51 13.13 -14.45
C ASP A 52 3.16 14.15 -13.51
N PHE A 53 3.30 13.77 -12.25
CA PHE A 53 3.97 14.61 -11.27
C PHE A 53 5.49 14.65 -11.52
N PRO A 54 6.14 15.82 -11.39
CA PRO A 54 7.56 15.98 -11.70
C PRO A 54 8.50 15.15 -10.80
N TRP A 55 8.05 14.75 -9.61
CA TRP A 55 8.81 13.95 -8.67
C TRP A 55 8.57 12.42 -8.80
N ALA A 56 7.59 12.00 -9.61
CA ALA A 56 7.15 10.61 -9.68
C ALA A 56 8.27 9.63 -10.04
N GLU A 57 9.04 9.92 -11.08
CA GLU A 57 10.16 9.06 -11.51
C GLU A 57 11.26 8.99 -10.45
N ALA A 58 11.60 10.12 -9.83
CA ALA A 58 12.61 10.19 -8.77
C ALA A 58 12.18 9.34 -7.56
N HIS A 59 10.91 9.38 -7.17
CA HIS A 59 10.36 8.59 -6.07
C HIS A 59 10.41 7.08 -6.36
N LEU A 60 10.02 6.65 -7.56
CA LEU A 60 10.09 5.24 -7.95
C LEU A 60 11.54 4.74 -8.06
N THR A 61 12.46 5.59 -8.50
CA THR A 61 13.89 5.31 -8.51
C THR A 61 14.40 5.12 -7.08
N GLN A 62 14.00 5.98 -6.15
CA GLN A 62 14.37 5.88 -4.74
C GLN A 62 13.86 4.56 -4.12
N TRP A 63 12.64 4.12 -4.43
CA TRP A 63 12.13 2.80 -4.04
C TRP A 63 12.96 1.66 -4.64
N THR A 64 13.38 1.79 -5.90
CA THR A 64 14.26 0.80 -6.55
C THR A 64 15.60 0.65 -5.81
N GLU A 65 16.23 1.77 -5.42
CA GLU A 65 17.48 1.74 -4.65
C GLU A 65 17.25 1.19 -3.24
N MET A 66 16.16 1.60 -2.57
CA MET A 66 15.82 1.08 -1.24
C MET A 66 15.65 -0.45 -1.25
N PHE A 67 15.02 -1.02 -2.27
CA PHE A 67 14.88 -2.47 -2.40
C PHE A 67 16.22 -3.19 -2.53
N LYS A 68 17.19 -2.59 -3.22
CA LYS A 68 18.56 -3.15 -3.32
C LYS A 68 19.26 -3.15 -1.96
N HIS A 69 19.04 -2.13 -1.12
CA HIS A 69 19.68 -2.01 0.19
C HIS A 69 19.32 -3.15 1.15
N PHE A 70 18.16 -3.75 1.04
CA PHE A 70 17.82 -4.95 1.83
C PHE A 70 17.86 -6.25 1.03
N GLY A 71 18.53 -6.27 -0.15
CA GLY A 71 18.83 -7.48 -0.92
C GLY A 71 17.74 -7.91 -1.90
N ALA A 72 16.65 -7.15 -2.06
CA ALA A 72 15.63 -7.44 -3.07
C ALA A 72 16.16 -7.17 -4.50
N LYS A 73 15.51 -7.79 -5.48
CA LYS A 73 15.84 -7.66 -6.91
C LYS A 73 14.72 -6.88 -7.64
N PRO A 74 14.76 -5.52 -7.63
CA PRO A 74 13.63 -4.70 -8.10
C PRO A 74 13.26 -4.91 -9.58
N LYS A 75 14.18 -5.40 -10.42
CA LYS A 75 13.84 -5.81 -11.79
C LYS A 75 12.84 -6.98 -11.86
N ARG A 76 12.83 -7.86 -10.86
CA ARG A 76 11.90 -9.00 -10.75
C ARG A 76 10.74 -8.72 -9.83
N THR A 77 10.98 -7.92 -8.80
CA THR A 77 10.05 -7.64 -7.71
C THR A 77 10.09 -6.14 -7.40
N PRO A 78 9.54 -5.31 -8.30
CA PRO A 78 9.48 -3.86 -8.10
C PRO A 78 8.52 -3.51 -6.95
N CYS A 79 8.56 -2.28 -6.45
CA CYS A 79 7.52 -1.78 -5.55
C CYS A 79 6.16 -1.78 -6.26
N SER A 80 5.07 -1.84 -5.50
CA SER A 80 3.71 -1.96 -6.06
C SER A 80 3.35 -0.81 -7.01
N ALA A 81 3.72 0.42 -6.67
CA ALA A 81 3.46 1.58 -7.53
C ALA A 81 4.17 1.49 -8.89
N ASP A 82 5.44 1.09 -8.91
CA ASP A 82 6.19 0.90 -10.16
C ASP A 82 5.58 -0.21 -11.02
N ALA A 83 5.16 -1.31 -10.39
CA ALA A 83 4.50 -2.42 -11.10
C ALA A 83 3.17 -1.99 -11.75
N LEU A 84 2.32 -1.25 -11.00
CA LEU A 84 1.04 -0.75 -11.50
C LEU A 84 1.25 0.25 -12.65
N ARG A 85 2.14 1.21 -12.48
CA ARG A 85 2.40 2.26 -13.48
C ARG A 85 3.01 1.70 -14.76
N LYS A 86 3.95 0.75 -14.69
CA LYS A 86 4.48 0.05 -15.86
C LYS A 86 3.40 -0.71 -16.62
N ARG A 87 2.43 -1.27 -15.91
CA ARG A 87 1.28 -1.92 -16.54
C ARG A 87 0.41 -0.90 -17.29
N VAL A 88 0.11 0.25 -16.68
CA VAL A 88 -0.64 1.33 -17.33
C VAL A 88 0.12 1.88 -18.53
N GLN A 89 1.43 2.09 -18.44
CA GLN A 89 2.26 2.53 -19.58
C GLN A 89 2.23 1.56 -20.76
N ARG A 90 2.22 0.26 -20.47
CA ARG A 90 2.17 -0.78 -21.52
C ARG A 90 0.78 -0.95 -22.14
N ASP A 91 -0.27 -0.97 -21.30
CA ASP A 91 -1.62 -1.40 -21.70
C ASP A 91 -2.58 -0.20 -21.90
N GLY A 92 -2.16 1.01 -21.52
CA GLY A 92 -2.98 2.24 -21.56
C GLY A 92 -4.05 2.34 -20.47
N SER A 93 -4.31 1.25 -19.74
CA SER A 93 -5.36 1.17 -18.73
C SER A 93 -5.15 -0.01 -17.78
N MET A 94 -5.99 -0.08 -16.75
CA MET A 94 -6.11 -1.25 -15.88
C MET A 94 -7.54 -1.76 -15.81
N ALA A 95 -7.71 -3.08 -15.76
CA ALA A 95 -9.01 -3.69 -15.50
C ALA A 95 -9.41 -3.47 -14.03
N ALA A 96 -10.67 -3.09 -13.81
CA ALA A 96 -11.27 -3.01 -12.48
C ALA A 96 -11.41 -4.42 -11.86
N ILE A 97 -11.21 -4.52 -10.55
CA ILE A 97 -11.21 -5.79 -9.80
C ILE A 97 -12.25 -5.74 -8.68
N ASP A 98 -12.15 -4.75 -7.81
CA ASP A 98 -13.01 -4.54 -6.64
C ASP A 98 -13.06 -3.03 -6.36
N PRO A 99 -14.22 -2.45 -6.01
CA PRO A 99 -14.35 -1.01 -5.86
C PRO A 99 -13.33 -0.35 -4.94
N ILE A 100 -13.01 -0.97 -3.79
CA ILE A 100 -12.05 -0.39 -2.85
C ILE A 100 -10.61 -0.61 -3.31
N VAL A 101 -10.31 -1.76 -3.93
CA VAL A 101 -9.01 -2.07 -4.52
C VAL A 101 -8.71 -1.12 -5.68
N ASP A 102 -9.69 -0.86 -6.53
CA ASP A 102 -9.58 0.06 -7.66
C ASP A 102 -9.29 1.49 -7.18
N LEU A 103 -9.92 1.91 -6.08
CA LEU A 103 -9.71 3.23 -5.50
C LEU A 103 -8.28 3.41 -4.98
N TYR A 104 -7.76 2.49 -4.16
CA TYR A 104 -6.40 2.66 -3.67
C TYR A 104 -5.33 2.41 -4.74
N ASN A 105 -5.60 1.58 -5.75
CA ASN A 105 -4.76 1.47 -6.93
C ASN A 105 -4.75 2.78 -7.75
N ALA A 106 -5.89 3.47 -7.86
CA ALA A 106 -5.96 4.78 -8.49
C ALA A 106 -5.03 5.80 -7.80
N VAL A 107 -5.05 5.84 -6.46
CA VAL A 107 -4.14 6.69 -5.67
C VAL A 107 -2.68 6.32 -5.93
N SER A 108 -2.35 5.02 -5.90
CA SER A 108 -1.00 4.52 -6.15
C SER A 108 -0.48 4.91 -7.54
N ILE A 109 -1.32 4.77 -8.56
CA ILE A 109 -0.97 5.12 -9.95
C ILE A 109 -0.79 6.64 -10.09
N ARG A 110 -1.74 7.43 -9.62
CA ARG A 110 -1.72 8.90 -9.78
C ARG A 110 -0.55 9.53 -9.07
N PHE A 111 -0.25 9.11 -7.84
CA PHE A 111 0.78 9.70 -6.99
C PHE A 111 2.10 8.95 -7.00
N ALA A 112 2.29 7.94 -7.84
CA ALA A 112 3.51 7.11 -7.88
C ALA A 112 3.95 6.66 -6.47
N ILE A 113 2.99 6.29 -5.62
CA ILE A 113 3.20 5.93 -4.22
C ILE A 113 2.72 4.50 -3.96
N PRO A 114 3.50 3.63 -3.29
CA PRO A 114 2.99 2.37 -2.81
C PRO A 114 1.83 2.57 -1.83
N VAL A 115 0.72 1.89 -2.09
CA VAL A 115 -0.46 1.87 -1.21
C VAL A 115 -0.82 0.43 -0.92
N GLY A 116 -0.85 0.07 0.36
CA GLY A 116 -1.40 -1.19 0.86
C GLY A 116 -2.82 -0.98 1.40
N GLY A 117 -3.71 -1.92 1.11
CA GLY A 117 -5.06 -1.97 1.70
C GLY A 117 -5.27 -3.34 2.36
N GLU A 118 -5.65 -3.35 3.64
CA GLU A 118 -5.67 -4.54 4.48
C GLU A 118 -6.99 -4.68 5.25
N ASN A 119 -7.46 -5.92 5.38
CA ASN A 119 -8.61 -6.27 6.23
C ASN A 119 -8.18 -6.31 7.70
N VAL A 120 -8.63 -5.35 8.51
CA VAL A 120 -8.28 -5.25 9.94
C VAL A 120 -8.71 -6.48 10.72
N ALA A 121 -9.85 -7.08 10.40
CA ALA A 121 -10.36 -8.26 11.11
C ALA A 121 -9.51 -9.52 10.94
N ALA A 122 -8.62 -9.54 9.93
CA ALA A 122 -7.73 -10.66 9.68
C ALA A 122 -6.37 -10.55 10.39
N TYR A 123 -6.10 -9.43 11.07
CA TYR A 123 -4.86 -9.26 11.84
C TYR A 123 -4.90 -10.01 13.17
N VAL A 124 -3.75 -10.54 13.56
CA VAL A 124 -3.49 -11.10 14.89
C VAL A 124 -2.47 -10.18 15.57
N GLY A 125 -2.93 -9.35 16.50
CA GLY A 125 -2.11 -8.26 17.07
C GLY A 125 -2.00 -7.06 16.11
N ASN A 126 -0.93 -6.29 16.22
CA ASN A 126 -0.73 -5.06 15.47
C ASN A 126 0.23 -5.25 14.29
N PRO A 127 -0.02 -4.59 13.14
CA PRO A 127 0.91 -4.61 12.04
C PRO A 127 2.20 -3.87 12.39
N ARG A 128 3.33 -4.44 11.99
CA ARG A 128 4.65 -3.81 12.15
C ARG A 128 5.50 -4.00 10.90
N LEU A 129 6.12 -2.93 10.49
CA LEU A 129 7.13 -2.94 9.45
C LEU A 129 8.47 -3.28 10.09
N THR A 130 9.05 -4.42 9.72
CA THR A 130 10.26 -4.96 10.35
C THR A 130 11.13 -5.71 9.36
N ARG A 131 12.29 -6.18 9.82
CA ARG A 131 13.14 -7.09 9.06
C ARG A 131 12.82 -8.53 9.44
N ALA A 132 12.57 -9.35 8.44
CA ALA A 132 12.26 -10.77 8.63
C ALA A 132 13.49 -11.54 9.13
N ASP A 133 13.26 -12.58 9.94
CA ASP A 133 14.30 -13.56 10.30
C ASP A 133 14.35 -14.73 9.30
N GLY A 134 13.37 -14.90 8.44
CA GLY A 134 13.27 -15.92 7.41
C GLY A 134 12.40 -17.12 7.79
N SER A 135 11.87 -17.15 9.01
CA SER A 135 11.00 -18.24 9.48
C SER A 135 9.51 -17.92 9.40
N GLU A 136 9.17 -16.65 9.19
CA GLU A 136 7.78 -16.19 9.21
C GLU A 136 6.97 -16.80 8.05
N PRO A 137 5.74 -17.30 8.32
CA PRO A 137 4.86 -17.77 7.26
C PRO A 137 4.32 -16.61 6.42
N PHE A 138 4.23 -16.84 5.13
CA PHE A 138 3.60 -15.94 4.17
C PHE A 138 2.68 -16.72 3.25
N ASP A 139 1.40 -16.39 3.27
CA ASP A 139 0.37 -17.11 2.54
C ASP A 139 0.25 -16.63 1.10
N VAL A 140 0.32 -17.53 0.16
CA VAL A 140 0.20 -17.27 -1.28
C VAL A 140 -0.68 -18.30 -1.96
N TYR A 141 -1.27 -17.94 -3.11
CA TYR A 141 -1.81 -18.92 -4.03
C TYR A 141 -0.74 -19.32 -5.08
N LYS A 142 -0.50 -20.62 -5.22
CA LYS A 142 0.25 -21.22 -6.31
C LYS A 142 -0.67 -22.15 -7.07
N GLU A 143 -0.88 -21.89 -8.36
CA GLU A 143 -1.76 -22.67 -9.23
C GLU A 143 -3.17 -22.89 -8.62
N GLY A 144 -3.70 -21.86 -7.93
CA GLY A 144 -5.00 -21.90 -7.30
C GLY A 144 -5.05 -22.61 -5.93
N VAL A 145 -3.94 -23.15 -5.44
CA VAL A 145 -3.83 -23.82 -4.13
C VAL A 145 -3.15 -22.89 -3.13
N LEU A 146 -3.74 -22.78 -1.92
CA LEU A 146 -3.11 -22.05 -0.82
C LEU A 146 -1.79 -22.74 -0.45
N SER A 147 -0.72 -21.95 -0.43
CA SER A 147 0.64 -22.41 -0.15
C SER A 147 1.32 -21.42 0.80
N HIS A 148 2.35 -21.87 1.48
CA HIS A 148 3.16 -21.04 2.37
C HIS A 148 4.56 -20.86 1.78
N GLU A 149 5.05 -19.62 1.88
CA GLU A 149 6.43 -19.25 1.62
C GLU A 149 7.01 -18.61 2.88
N SER A 150 8.31 -18.39 2.91
CA SER A 150 8.95 -17.53 3.90
C SER A 150 9.72 -16.41 3.21
N PRO A 151 9.85 -15.23 3.85
CA PRO A 151 10.73 -14.18 3.35
C PRO A 151 12.20 -14.62 3.45
N GLU A 152 13.07 -13.91 2.75
CA GLU A 152 14.51 -14.06 2.96
C GLU A 152 14.91 -13.39 4.29
N PRO A 153 15.90 -13.95 5.04
CA PRO A 153 16.42 -13.28 6.22
C PRO A 153 16.89 -11.85 5.90
N GLY A 154 16.44 -10.88 6.70
CA GLY A 154 16.75 -9.46 6.49
C GLY A 154 15.85 -8.75 5.48
N GLU A 155 14.92 -9.44 4.82
CA GLU A 155 13.90 -8.83 3.98
C GLU A 155 13.03 -7.87 4.82
N VAL A 156 12.71 -6.69 4.30
CA VAL A 156 11.76 -5.78 4.96
C VAL A 156 10.35 -6.24 4.63
N VAL A 157 9.53 -6.42 5.66
CA VAL A 157 8.17 -6.96 5.56
C VAL A 157 7.21 -6.22 6.48
N TRP A 158 5.96 -6.10 6.07
CA TRP A 158 4.85 -5.91 7.01
C TRP A 158 4.44 -7.27 7.55
N ARG A 159 4.26 -7.35 8.86
CA ARG A 159 3.79 -8.56 9.54
C ARG A 159 2.98 -8.23 10.77
N ASP A 160 2.23 -9.23 11.24
CA ASP A 160 1.61 -9.30 12.57
C ASP A 160 2.15 -10.50 13.37
N ASP A 161 1.43 -10.94 14.40
CA ASP A 161 1.84 -12.08 15.23
C ASP A 161 1.61 -13.43 14.56
N ALA A 162 0.77 -13.49 13.51
CA ALA A 162 0.53 -14.72 12.74
C ALA A 162 1.51 -14.91 11.57
N GLY A 163 2.14 -13.85 11.06
CA GLY A 163 3.09 -13.94 9.95
C GLY A 163 3.14 -12.71 9.08
N VAL A 164 3.75 -12.86 7.91
CA VAL A 164 3.94 -11.76 6.95
C VAL A 164 2.63 -11.43 6.24
N THR A 165 2.28 -10.15 6.17
CA THR A 165 1.12 -9.63 5.42
C THR A 165 1.53 -9.02 4.09
N CYS A 166 2.74 -8.43 4.00
CA CYS A 166 3.29 -7.94 2.74
C CYS A 166 4.81 -8.16 2.67
N ARG A 167 5.28 -8.79 1.60
CA ARG A 167 6.69 -9.09 1.35
C ARG A 167 7.40 -7.95 0.65
N ARG A 168 8.72 -7.88 0.88
CA ARG A 168 9.63 -6.88 0.29
C ARG A 168 9.05 -5.49 0.40
N TRP A 169 8.73 -5.12 1.64
CA TRP A 169 8.13 -3.85 2.03
C TRP A 169 6.71 -3.69 1.47
N ASN A 170 6.59 -3.42 0.17
CA ASN A 170 5.33 -3.16 -0.51
C ASN A 170 5.24 -3.82 -1.91
N TRP A 171 5.95 -4.96 -2.08
CA TRP A 171 5.92 -5.66 -3.36
C TRP A 171 4.68 -6.53 -3.53
N ARG A 172 4.39 -7.39 -2.54
CA ARG A 172 3.33 -8.41 -2.68
C ARG A 172 2.63 -8.66 -1.36
N GLN A 173 1.33 -8.41 -1.37
CA GLN A 173 0.42 -8.71 -0.26
C GLN A 173 0.13 -10.22 -0.19
N GLY A 174 0.06 -10.75 1.04
CA GLY A 174 -0.40 -12.11 1.34
C GLY A 174 -1.90 -12.28 1.11
N VAL A 175 -2.35 -13.52 1.23
CA VAL A 175 -3.77 -13.85 0.99
C VAL A 175 -4.64 -13.51 2.19
N ARG A 176 -4.13 -13.74 3.41
CA ARG A 176 -4.91 -13.69 4.66
C ARG A 176 -5.54 -12.31 4.91
N THR A 177 -4.81 -11.24 4.69
CA THR A 177 -5.25 -9.88 5.01
C THR A 177 -5.78 -9.10 3.80
N ARG A 178 -6.05 -9.78 2.69
CA ARG A 178 -6.58 -9.12 1.48
C ARG A 178 -7.85 -8.36 1.77
N LEU A 179 -7.90 -7.16 1.21
CA LEU A 179 -9.03 -6.27 1.31
C LEU A 179 -10.02 -6.50 0.15
N SER A 180 -11.29 -6.35 0.45
CA SER A 180 -12.39 -6.20 -0.52
C SER A 180 -13.41 -5.20 0.02
N ILE A 181 -14.31 -4.76 -0.85
CA ILE A 181 -15.37 -3.80 -0.48
C ILE A 181 -16.32 -4.31 0.61
N GLU A 182 -16.35 -5.61 0.86
CA GLU A 182 -17.23 -6.25 1.86
C GLU A 182 -16.70 -6.11 3.29
N GLN A 183 -15.45 -5.68 3.47
CA GLN A 183 -14.85 -5.59 4.79
C GLN A 183 -15.39 -4.39 5.56
N THR A 184 -15.65 -4.60 6.86
CA THR A 184 -16.21 -3.56 7.74
C THR A 184 -15.14 -2.67 8.37
N GLN A 185 -13.93 -3.16 8.52
CA GLN A 185 -12.79 -2.40 9.02
C GLN A 185 -11.61 -2.58 8.07
N MET A 186 -11.08 -1.47 7.60
CA MET A 186 -10.02 -1.42 6.61
C MET A 186 -8.87 -0.58 7.14
N TRP A 187 -7.66 -1.00 6.80
CA TRP A 187 -6.46 -0.22 7.04
C TRP A 187 -5.74 0.03 5.73
N PHE A 188 -5.37 1.29 5.49
CA PHE A 188 -4.55 1.68 4.34
C PHE A 188 -3.24 2.26 4.83
N VAL A 189 -2.17 1.95 4.13
CA VAL A 189 -0.84 2.51 4.34
C VAL A 189 -0.29 3.06 3.03
N LEU A 190 0.00 4.37 3.00
CA LEU A 190 0.59 5.07 1.87
C LEU A 190 2.05 5.37 2.23
N GLU A 191 3.00 4.86 1.46
CA GLU A 191 4.39 4.79 1.85
C GLU A 191 5.27 5.72 1.01
N ARG A 192 5.90 6.68 1.69
CA ARG A 192 6.67 7.76 1.07
C ARG A 192 8.15 7.66 1.40
N LEU A 193 9.00 7.87 0.38
CA LEU A 193 10.42 8.22 0.50
C LEU A 193 10.63 9.70 0.14
N PRO A 194 11.75 10.33 0.56
CA PRO A 194 11.95 11.79 0.49
C PRO A 194 11.80 12.45 -0.89
N ALA A 195 12.02 11.72 -1.98
CA ALA A 195 11.84 12.29 -3.34
C ALA A 195 10.39 12.73 -3.63
N MET A 196 9.41 12.14 -2.95
CA MET A 196 8.03 12.61 -2.97
C MET A 196 7.83 13.71 -1.92
N PRO A 197 7.28 14.89 -2.26
CA PRO A 197 6.96 15.94 -1.29
C PRO A 197 5.99 15.44 -0.20
N LEU A 198 6.14 15.91 1.03
CA LEU A 198 5.24 15.55 2.13
C LEU A 198 3.79 16.00 1.86
N GLU A 199 3.62 17.16 1.24
CA GLU A 199 2.32 17.66 0.81
C GLU A 199 1.65 16.72 -0.20
N ALA A 200 2.41 16.10 -1.10
CA ALA A 200 1.89 15.12 -2.05
C ALA A 200 1.40 13.85 -1.36
N LEU A 201 2.04 13.40 -0.26
CA LEU A 201 1.53 12.32 0.59
C LEU A 201 0.18 12.70 1.21
N GLN A 202 0.02 13.95 1.66
CA GLN A 202 -1.26 14.42 2.22
C GLN A 202 -2.35 14.43 1.15
N HIS A 203 -2.08 14.93 -0.05
CA HIS A 203 -3.03 14.94 -1.16
C HIS A 203 -3.40 13.52 -1.62
N ALA A 204 -2.46 12.58 -1.59
CA ALA A 204 -2.76 11.16 -1.88
C ALA A 204 -3.74 10.59 -0.84
N GLY A 205 -3.54 10.90 0.44
CA GLY A 205 -4.48 10.55 1.50
C GLY A 205 -5.85 11.20 1.31
N ASP A 206 -5.89 12.48 0.97
CA ASP A 206 -7.15 13.21 0.72
C ASP A 206 -7.93 12.59 -0.44
N MET A 207 -7.27 12.20 -1.53
CA MET A 207 -7.90 11.50 -2.65
C MET A 207 -8.53 10.17 -2.20
N LEU A 208 -7.82 9.38 -1.39
CA LEU A 208 -8.33 8.12 -0.87
C LEU A 208 -9.55 8.33 0.03
N GLU A 209 -9.46 9.24 0.99
CA GLU A 209 -10.53 9.54 1.94
C GLU A 209 -11.78 10.08 1.24
N GLN A 210 -11.62 10.99 0.29
CA GLN A 210 -12.73 11.53 -0.50
C GLN A 210 -13.41 10.43 -1.32
N GLY A 211 -12.63 9.54 -1.95
CA GLY A 211 -13.17 8.40 -2.68
C GLY A 211 -13.96 7.45 -1.77
N ILE A 212 -13.45 7.15 -0.57
CA ILE A 212 -14.14 6.35 0.44
C ILE A 212 -15.45 7.02 0.87
N GLN A 213 -15.44 8.31 1.18
CA GLN A 213 -16.63 9.06 1.59
C GLN A 213 -17.68 9.14 0.46
N GLN A 214 -17.24 9.25 -0.80
CA GLN A 214 -18.17 9.21 -1.94
C GLN A 214 -18.77 7.81 -2.14
N MET A 215 -17.97 6.76 -1.94
CA MET A 215 -18.39 5.36 -2.09
C MET A 215 -19.30 4.92 -0.93
N MET A 216 -18.92 5.31 0.29
CA MET A 216 -19.53 4.92 1.57
C MET A 216 -19.81 6.17 2.43
N PRO A 217 -20.83 6.98 2.11
CA PRO A 217 -21.17 8.15 2.91
C PRO A 217 -21.45 7.76 4.37
N GLY A 218 -20.74 8.39 5.31
CA GLY A 218 -20.80 8.08 6.73
C GLY A 218 -19.75 7.10 7.23
N ALA A 219 -18.82 6.64 6.40
CA ALA A 219 -17.64 5.92 6.86
C ALA A 219 -16.84 6.79 7.87
N ILE A 220 -16.37 6.16 8.95
CA ILE A 220 -15.54 6.85 9.95
C ILE A 220 -14.09 6.61 9.59
N ILE A 221 -13.32 7.68 9.47
CA ILE A 221 -11.94 7.64 9.04
C ILE A 221 -11.05 8.26 10.13
N GLU A 222 -9.97 7.57 10.47
CA GLU A 222 -8.92 8.04 11.37
C GLU A 222 -7.58 7.98 10.64
N ARG A 223 -6.78 9.05 10.75
CA ARG A 223 -5.56 9.27 9.99
C ARG A 223 -4.40 9.57 10.94
N SER A 224 -3.27 8.95 10.71
CA SER A 224 -2.04 9.18 11.50
C SER A 224 -0.81 9.04 10.61
N ILE A 225 0.31 9.65 11.06
CA ILE A 225 1.61 9.52 10.39
C ILE A 225 2.46 8.51 11.16
N LEU A 226 3.12 7.63 10.42
CA LEU A 226 4.14 6.70 10.92
C LEU A 226 5.51 7.12 10.40
N GLY A 227 6.54 6.97 11.24
CA GLY A 227 7.92 7.36 10.90
C GLY A 227 8.26 8.80 11.27
N ASN A 228 9.39 9.27 10.78
CA ASN A 228 9.90 10.59 11.12
C ASN A 228 9.34 11.66 10.17
N ILE A 229 8.71 12.69 10.74
CA ILE A 229 8.40 13.94 10.02
C ILE A 229 9.57 14.89 10.30
N ASN A 230 10.70 14.71 9.61
CA ASN A 230 11.72 15.74 9.61
C ASN A 230 11.25 16.86 8.67
N HIS A 231 11.06 18.02 9.24
CA HIS A 231 10.69 19.28 8.56
C HIS A 231 11.85 19.80 7.72
#